data_e3b68b1e126d4d89215693ace57bceca
#
_entry.id   e3b68b1e126d4d89215693ace57bceca
#
_cell.length_a   1.000
_cell.length_b   1.000
_cell.length_c   1.000
_cell.angle_alpha   90.00
_cell.angle_beta   90.00
_cell.angle_gamma   90.00
#
_symmetry.space_group_name_H-M   'P 1'
#
loop_
_entity.id
_entity.type
_entity.pdbx_description
1 polymer ?
#
loop_
_entity_poly.entity_id
_entity_poly.type
_entity_poly.pdbx_seq_one_letter_code
_entity_poly.pdbx_strand_id
1 'polypeptide(L)'
;MVGLTIEESISKLKINLIRRRPFYGVILMKLNELRESDAIDIASTDGNTIFYNREYMESLTESERNFYLLHQLYHCIFMHPIRMVNKDSKVANIAADYLVNYYIDMEKEEFRRNQIMITPPKDALMVESQEDKDLLEKLSFEQLYEILYKNMKKQEQNKNIDDNIESNGEGKSGLGKNINYQNVKEDLIRPKNVQKTSSNMRRIIQESIITNKMQGNKSMGDMPGNLLRKIEDLIGTRLPWHKYLRRYLSNIASDDLSFDTPDKNHIYRELILPGPYEDENRLEDILFVIDTSGSISDDDLNNFMTQAYNICNDFNATGKVIFFDSIVQDIFDIDKDNFKKARPTGGEGTNVDSAFSYIRDKKLKYICAVVLTDGYFPRPNILIRNVIWCLTEDATTRNIEGYKGSKIIKM
;
A
#
# COMPACT_ATOMS: atom_id res chain seq x y z
N MET A 1 -16.36 32.90 13.90
CA MET A 1 -15.22 31.97 14.13
C MET A 1 -14.24 32.23 13.00
N VAL A 2 -12.98 32.55 13.31
CA VAL A 2 -11.93 32.69 12.30
C VAL A 2 -11.71 31.29 11.73
N GLY A 3 -11.89 31.10 10.42
CA GLY A 3 -11.64 29.81 9.77
C GLY A 3 -10.15 29.46 9.87
N LEU A 4 -9.82 28.16 9.82
CA LEU A 4 -8.44 27.70 9.76
C LEU A 4 -7.74 28.23 8.50
N THR A 5 -6.48 28.64 8.62
CA THR A 5 -5.64 28.93 7.46
C THR A 5 -5.48 27.65 6.59
N ILE A 6 -5.01 27.81 5.36
CA ILE A 6 -4.75 26.66 4.49
C ILE A 6 -3.72 25.74 5.12
N GLU A 7 -2.64 26.28 5.65
CA GLU A 7 -1.57 25.54 6.29
C GLU A 7 -2.06 24.75 7.51
N GLU A 8 -2.90 25.36 8.32
CA GLU A 8 -3.55 24.69 9.46
C GLU A 8 -4.49 23.59 9.01
N SER A 9 -5.29 23.83 7.96
CA SER A 9 -6.20 22.86 7.37
C SER A 9 -5.45 21.64 6.81
N ILE A 10 -4.38 21.86 6.04
CA ILE A 10 -3.50 20.81 5.50
C ILE A 10 -2.85 20.04 6.65
N SER A 11 -2.33 20.73 7.66
CA SER A 11 -1.68 20.09 8.82
C SER A 11 -2.66 19.22 9.59
N LYS A 12 -3.88 19.72 9.81
CA LYS A 12 -4.97 18.98 10.46
C LYS A 12 -5.35 17.73 9.68
N LEU A 13 -5.49 17.84 8.34
CA LEU A 13 -5.77 16.69 7.48
C LEU A 13 -4.65 15.66 7.56
N LYS A 14 -3.37 16.06 7.46
CA LYS A 14 -2.22 15.17 7.59
C LYS A 14 -2.22 14.41 8.92
N ILE A 15 -2.41 15.12 10.03
CA ILE A 15 -2.44 14.50 11.37
C ILE A 15 -3.58 13.51 11.49
N ASN A 16 -4.78 13.87 11.03
CA ASN A 16 -5.94 12.99 11.08
C ASN A 16 -5.74 11.73 10.22
N LEU A 17 -5.18 11.87 9.03
CA LEU A 17 -4.88 10.73 8.16
C LEU A 17 -3.83 9.81 8.80
N ILE A 18 -2.72 10.35 9.34
CA ILE A 18 -1.67 9.53 9.99
C ILE A 18 -2.24 8.72 11.15
N ARG A 19 -3.08 9.36 11.98
CA ARG A 19 -3.61 8.73 13.19
C ARG A 19 -4.72 7.71 12.93
N ARG A 20 -5.55 7.93 11.91
CA ARG A 20 -6.81 7.23 11.70
C ARG A 20 -6.87 6.45 10.40
N ARG A 21 -6.17 6.91 9.37
CA ARG A 21 -6.09 6.32 8.04
C ARG A 21 -4.62 6.28 7.56
N PRO A 22 -3.74 5.54 8.26
CA PRO A 22 -2.29 5.63 8.10
C PRO A 22 -1.81 5.32 6.69
N PHE A 23 -2.52 4.50 5.90
CA PHE A 23 -2.20 4.28 4.50
C PHE A 23 -2.12 5.61 3.72
N TYR A 24 -3.17 6.42 3.78
CA TYR A 24 -3.23 7.72 3.11
C TYR A 24 -2.28 8.74 3.73
N GLY A 25 -2.19 8.73 5.07
CA GLY A 25 -1.33 9.64 5.81
C GLY A 25 0.14 9.47 5.47
N VAL A 26 0.64 8.23 5.38
CA VAL A 26 2.02 7.93 5.02
C VAL A 26 2.33 8.37 3.60
N ILE A 27 1.41 8.13 2.64
CA ILE A 27 1.61 8.58 1.26
C ILE A 27 1.70 10.10 1.21
N LEU A 28 0.74 10.82 1.82
CA LEU A 28 0.70 12.28 1.82
C LEU A 28 1.94 12.91 2.48
N MET A 29 2.52 12.26 3.49
CA MET A 29 3.75 12.72 4.14
C MET A 29 5.01 12.44 3.32
N LYS A 30 4.98 11.43 2.46
CA LYS A 30 6.14 11.02 1.64
C LYS A 30 6.14 11.64 0.25
N LEU A 31 5.06 12.26 -0.17
CA LEU A 31 5.08 13.13 -1.33
C LEU A 31 6.07 14.28 -1.09
N ASN A 32 6.75 14.72 -2.13
CA ASN A 32 7.83 15.72 -2.00
C ASN A 32 7.34 16.99 -1.32
N GLU A 33 6.24 17.57 -1.81
CA GLU A 33 5.66 18.81 -1.27
C GLU A 33 4.18 18.94 -1.62
N LEU A 34 3.45 19.71 -0.78
CA LEU A 34 2.26 20.44 -1.20
C LEU A 34 2.71 21.86 -1.52
N ARG A 35 2.65 22.25 -2.79
CA ARG A 35 3.21 23.50 -3.29
C ARG A 35 2.13 24.43 -3.81
N GLU A 36 2.18 25.66 -3.36
CA GLU A 36 1.38 26.75 -3.90
C GLU A 36 1.81 27.08 -5.34
N SER A 37 0.84 27.35 -6.22
CA SER A 37 1.07 27.75 -7.60
C SER A 37 -0.10 28.51 -8.19
N ASP A 38 0.16 29.73 -8.65
CA ASP A 38 -0.83 30.59 -9.34
C ASP A 38 -1.10 30.13 -10.78
N ALA A 39 -0.27 29.23 -11.32
CA ALA A 39 -0.42 28.69 -12.67
C ALA A 39 -1.52 27.60 -12.75
N ILE A 40 -2.19 27.29 -11.65
CA ILE A 40 -3.15 26.20 -11.52
C ILE A 40 -4.48 26.77 -11.07
N ASP A 41 -5.57 26.29 -11.69
CA ASP A 41 -6.91 26.80 -11.38
C ASP A 41 -7.37 26.41 -9.95
N ILE A 42 -7.14 25.16 -9.54
CA ILE A 42 -7.64 24.62 -8.26
C ILE A 42 -6.53 23.86 -7.53
N ALA A 43 -6.32 22.61 -7.98
CA ALA A 43 -5.28 21.72 -7.50
C ALA A 43 -4.89 20.76 -8.63
N SER A 44 -3.64 20.28 -8.62
CA SER A 44 -3.15 19.33 -9.61
C SER A 44 -1.98 18.53 -9.07
N THR A 45 -1.62 17.43 -9.75
CA THR A 45 -0.45 16.63 -9.36
C THR A 45 0.34 16.12 -10.56
N ASP A 46 1.66 16.03 -10.38
CA ASP A 46 2.59 15.34 -11.28
C ASP A 46 2.92 13.91 -10.82
N GLY A 47 2.27 13.43 -9.76
CA GLY A 47 2.50 12.14 -9.11
C GLY A 47 3.55 12.16 -8.00
N ASN A 48 4.33 13.23 -7.82
CA ASN A 48 5.26 13.41 -6.71
C ASN A 48 4.92 14.61 -5.82
N THR A 49 4.33 15.64 -6.42
CA THR A 49 3.99 16.91 -5.80
C THR A 49 2.51 17.18 -6.02
N ILE A 50 1.83 17.64 -5.01
CA ILE A 50 0.48 18.20 -5.14
C ILE A 50 0.62 19.73 -5.17
N PHE A 51 0.12 20.34 -6.24
CA PHE A 51 0.07 21.77 -6.42
C PHE A 51 -1.34 22.27 -6.10
N TYR A 52 -1.47 23.46 -5.56
CA TYR A 52 -2.76 24.08 -5.28
C TYR A 52 -2.72 25.60 -5.50
N ASN A 53 -3.85 26.16 -5.89
CA ASN A 53 -4.06 27.60 -5.97
C ASN A 53 -4.53 28.10 -4.60
N ARG A 54 -3.77 29.05 -4.01
CA ARG A 54 -4.06 29.58 -2.68
C ARG A 54 -5.41 30.30 -2.62
N GLU A 55 -5.63 31.24 -3.54
CA GLU A 55 -6.83 32.07 -3.57
C GLU A 55 -8.09 31.21 -3.68
N TYR A 56 -8.07 30.20 -4.57
CA TYR A 56 -9.19 29.29 -4.72
C TYR A 56 -9.41 28.44 -3.45
N MET A 57 -8.34 27.87 -2.88
CA MET A 57 -8.43 27.06 -1.67
C MET A 57 -8.91 27.86 -0.45
N GLU A 58 -8.60 29.16 -0.35
CA GLU A 58 -9.10 30.04 0.72
C GLU A 58 -10.60 30.27 0.60
N SER A 59 -11.16 30.27 -0.60
CA SER A 59 -12.61 30.43 -0.83
C SER A 59 -13.42 29.20 -0.43
N LEU A 60 -12.80 28.04 -0.24
CA LEU A 60 -13.45 26.78 0.07
C LEU A 60 -13.65 26.57 1.57
N THR A 61 -14.66 25.77 1.92
CA THR A 61 -14.81 25.20 3.26
C THR A 61 -13.73 24.16 3.54
N GLU A 62 -13.47 23.84 4.81
CA GLU A 62 -12.50 22.79 5.20
C GLU A 62 -12.82 21.45 4.54
N SER A 63 -14.11 21.07 4.46
CA SER A 63 -14.51 19.79 3.87
C SER A 63 -14.32 19.72 2.34
N GLU A 64 -14.45 20.84 1.64
CA GLU A 64 -14.15 20.94 0.21
C GLU A 64 -12.64 20.92 -0.04
N ARG A 65 -11.84 21.61 0.79
CA ARG A 65 -10.37 21.50 0.75
C ARG A 65 -9.90 20.07 0.95
N ASN A 66 -10.48 19.37 1.91
CA ASN A 66 -10.16 17.95 2.15
C ASN A 66 -10.50 17.10 0.93
N PHE A 67 -11.61 17.38 0.23
CA PHE A 67 -11.95 16.69 -1.00
C PHE A 67 -10.85 16.86 -2.05
N TYR A 68 -10.46 18.09 -2.38
CA TYR A 68 -9.44 18.35 -3.40
C TYR A 68 -8.09 17.74 -3.06
N LEU A 69 -7.65 17.82 -1.80
CA LEU A 69 -6.39 17.23 -1.37
C LEU A 69 -6.40 15.70 -1.46
N LEU A 70 -7.50 15.07 -1.05
CA LEU A 70 -7.67 13.62 -1.19
C LEU A 70 -7.80 13.20 -2.64
N HIS A 71 -8.49 13.97 -3.47
CA HIS A 71 -8.63 13.74 -4.90
C HIS A 71 -7.24 13.67 -5.56
N GLN A 72 -6.38 14.67 -5.32
CA GLN A 72 -5.01 14.64 -5.82
C GLN A 72 -4.17 13.49 -5.25
N LEU A 73 -4.39 13.14 -3.98
CA LEU A 73 -3.74 11.98 -3.36
C LEU A 73 -4.13 10.66 -4.04
N TYR A 74 -5.41 10.49 -4.38
CA TYR A 74 -5.87 9.31 -5.14
C TYR A 74 -5.28 9.27 -6.54
N HIS A 75 -5.13 10.41 -7.23
CA HIS A 75 -4.41 10.44 -8.50
C HIS A 75 -2.97 9.95 -8.36
N CYS A 76 -2.28 10.31 -7.28
CA CYS A 76 -0.95 9.78 -6.96
C CYS A 76 -0.99 8.27 -6.70
N ILE A 77 -1.93 7.78 -5.89
CA ILE A 77 -2.09 6.36 -5.55
C ILE A 77 -2.34 5.51 -6.80
N PHE A 78 -3.22 5.97 -7.69
CA PHE A 78 -3.51 5.29 -8.94
C PHE A 78 -2.48 5.56 -10.04
N MET A 79 -1.46 6.37 -9.76
CA MET A 79 -0.38 6.73 -10.68
C MET A 79 -0.90 7.35 -11.99
N HIS A 80 -2.03 8.06 -11.96
CA HIS A 80 -2.67 8.62 -13.15
C HIS A 80 -1.76 9.55 -13.96
N PRO A 81 -0.94 10.46 -13.36
CA PRO A 81 -0.02 11.32 -14.12
C PRO A 81 0.98 10.54 -14.98
N ILE A 82 1.33 9.32 -14.54
CA ILE A 82 2.26 8.44 -15.25
C ILE A 82 1.52 7.67 -16.36
N ARG A 83 0.32 7.16 -16.06
CA ARG A 83 -0.48 6.32 -16.95
C ARG A 83 -1.10 7.08 -18.11
N MET A 84 -1.23 8.41 -17.99
CA MET A 84 -1.75 9.27 -19.05
C MET A 84 -0.74 9.65 -20.13
N VAL A 85 0.55 9.35 -19.99
CA VAL A 85 1.65 9.93 -20.79
C VAL A 85 1.45 9.83 -22.31
N ASN A 86 0.89 8.74 -22.80
CA ASN A 86 0.64 8.54 -24.24
C ASN A 86 -0.85 8.62 -24.61
N LYS A 87 -1.65 9.34 -23.83
CA LYS A 87 -3.09 9.46 -24.01
C LYS A 87 -3.48 10.91 -24.29
N ASP A 88 -4.69 11.12 -24.85
CA ASP A 88 -5.29 12.45 -24.89
C ASP A 88 -5.49 12.95 -23.46
N SER A 89 -4.95 14.13 -23.14
CA SER A 89 -4.90 14.64 -21.77
C SER A 89 -6.29 14.86 -21.19
N LYS A 90 -7.21 15.43 -21.95
CA LYS A 90 -8.56 15.74 -21.49
C LYS A 90 -9.38 14.49 -21.22
N VAL A 91 -9.33 13.53 -22.14
CA VAL A 91 -10.04 12.25 -21.96
C VAL A 91 -9.43 11.44 -20.82
N ALA A 92 -8.12 11.46 -20.69
CA ALA A 92 -7.40 10.80 -19.60
C ALA A 92 -7.77 11.41 -18.24
N ASN A 93 -7.85 12.74 -18.16
CA ASN A 93 -8.27 13.44 -16.94
C ASN A 93 -9.69 13.03 -16.54
N ILE A 94 -10.65 13.10 -17.47
CA ILE A 94 -12.03 12.69 -17.20
C ILE A 94 -12.12 11.22 -16.73
N ALA A 95 -11.38 10.31 -17.38
CA ALA A 95 -11.35 8.90 -16.98
C ALA A 95 -10.78 8.71 -15.57
N ALA A 96 -9.74 9.47 -15.24
CA ALA A 96 -9.10 9.45 -13.95
C ALA A 96 -10.03 10.01 -12.85
N ASP A 97 -10.70 11.13 -13.13
CA ASP A 97 -11.64 11.79 -12.20
C ASP A 97 -12.84 10.92 -11.86
N TYR A 98 -13.42 10.24 -12.84
CA TYR A 98 -14.51 9.29 -12.59
C TYR A 98 -14.08 8.20 -11.60
N LEU A 99 -12.91 7.63 -11.78
CA LEU A 99 -12.39 6.59 -10.88
C LEU A 99 -12.06 7.14 -9.49
N VAL A 100 -11.39 8.28 -9.42
CA VAL A 100 -11.03 8.90 -8.14
C VAL A 100 -12.27 9.30 -7.35
N ASN A 101 -13.22 9.99 -7.99
CA ASN A 101 -14.44 10.43 -7.33
C ASN A 101 -15.30 9.25 -6.87
N TYR A 102 -15.35 8.16 -7.66
CA TYR A 102 -16.02 6.92 -7.28
C TYR A 102 -15.43 6.33 -5.99
N TYR A 103 -14.09 6.23 -5.87
CA TYR A 103 -13.47 5.68 -4.66
C TYR A 103 -13.57 6.62 -3.46
N ILE A 104 -13.52 7.94 -3.65
CA ILE A 104 -13.77 8.91 -2.58
C ILE A 104 -15.20 8.79 -2.07
N ASP A 105 -16.19 8.63 -2.97
CA ASP A 105 -17.60 8.45 -2.58
C ASP A 105 -17.82 7.15 -1.81
N MET A 106 -17.21 6.05 -2.24
CA MET A 106 -17.27 4.77 -1.53
C MET A 106 -16.70 4.84 -0.11
N GLU A 107 -15.61 5.58 0.09
CA GLU A 107 -14.95 5.69 1.40
C GLU A 107 -15.44 6.88 2.24
N LYS A 108 -16.36 7.70 1.72
CA LYS A 108 -16.83 8.93 2.35
C LYS A 108 -17.33 8.73 3.80
N GLU A 109 -18.14 7.69 4.02
CA GLU A 109 -18.65 7.38 5.35
C GLU A 109 -17.54 6.92 6.30
N GLU A 110 -16.55 6.19 5.79
CA GLU A 110 -15.41 5.78 6.58
C GLU A 110 -14.51 6.97 6.94
N PHE A 111 -14.26 7.89 6.02
CA PHE A 111 -13.59 9.15 6.33
C PHE A 111 -14.36 9.95 7.38
N ARG A 112 -15.69 10.02 7.27
CA ARG A 112 -16.54 10.71 8.25
C ARG A 112 -16.44 10.10 9.64
N ARG A 113 -16.47 8.76 9.77
CA ARG A 113 -16.27 8.05 11.05
C ARG A 113 -14.92 8.40 11.67
N ASN A 114 -13.93 8.62 10.83
CA ASN A 114 -12.59 9.02 11.22
C ASN A 114 -12.41 10.54 11.37
N GLN A 115 -13.50 11.30 11.44
CA GLN A 115 -13.53 12.77 11.65
C GLN A 115 -12.83 13.55 10.51
N ILE A 116 -12.83 13.00 9.31
CA ILE A 116 -12.37 13.66 8.08
C ILE A 116 -13.63 13.93 7.24
N MET A 117 -14.10 15.17 7.30
CA MET A 117 -15.27 15.59 6.52
C MET A 117 -14.84 15.86 5.08
N ILE A 118 -15.62 15.36 4.12
CA ILE A 118 -15.37 15.49 2.69
C ILE A 118 -16.66 15.95 2.02
N THR A 119 -16.58 17.04 1.28
CA THR A 119 -17.70 17.57 0.48
C THR A 119 -17.21 17.74 -0.96
N PRO A 120 -17.70 16.95 -1.94
CA PRO A 120 -17.37 17.17 -3.32
C PRO A 120 -17.95 18.50 -3.81
N PRO A 121 -17.24 19.23 -4.70
CA PRO A 121 -17.77 20.43 -5.33
C PRO A 121 -18.95 20.08 -6.26
N LYS A 122 -19.78 21.08 -6.58
CA LYS A 122 -21.00 20.87 -7.37
C LYS A 122 -20.72 20.40 -8.81
N ASP A 123 -19.56 20.73 -9.34
CA ASP A 123 -19.10 20.40 -10.69
C ASP A 123 -18.23 19.14 -10.73
N ALA A 124 -18.06 18.42 -9.61
CA ALA A 124 -17.34 17.17 -9.58
C ALA A 124 -18.05 16.10 -10.44
N LEU A 125 -17.27 15.34 -11.21
CA LEU A 125 -17.77 14.23 -12.00
C LEU A 125 -18.18 13.06 -11.11
N MET A 126 -19.34 13.20 -10.45
CA MET A 126 -19.90 12.17 -9.60
C MET A 126 -20.78 11.21 -10.38
N VAL A 127 -20.82 9.95 -9.98
CA VAL A 127 -21.66 8.90 -10.58
C VAL A 127 -22.78 8.55 -9.63
N GLU A 128 -24.02 8.75 -10.08
CA GLU A 128 -25.20 8.52 -9.25
C GLU A 128 -25.81 7.13 -9.47
N SER A 129 -25.80 6.64 -10.73
CA SER A 129 -26.42 5.37 -11.06
C SER A 129 -25.62 4.18 -10.51
N GLN A 130 -26.33 3.18 -9.98
CA GLN A 130 -25.70 1.94 -9.49
C GLN A 130 -25.03 1.17 -10.63
N GLU A 131 -25.61 1.18 -11.83
CA GLU A 131 -25.06 0.50 -13.01
C GLU A 131 -23.70 1.07 -13.40
N ASP A 132 -23.54 2.40 -13.36
CA ASP A 132 -22.26 3.05 -13.67
C ASP A 132 -21.24 2.83 -12.53
N LYS A 133 -21.68 2.79 -11.26
CA LYS A 133 -20.82 2.44 -10.11
C LYS A 133 -20.28 1.00 -10.26
N ASP A 134 -21.13 0.04 -10.58
CA ASP A 134 -20.75 -1.35 -10.80
C ASP A 134 -19.80 -1.51 -12.01
N LEU A 135 -19.94 -0.63 -12.98
CA LEU A 135 -19.04 -0.58 -14.14
C LEU A 135 -17.67 -0.02 -13.75
N LEU A 136 -17.60 1.10 -13.02
CA LEU A 136 -16.35 1.70 -12.55
C LEU A 136 -15.57 0.78 -11.60
N GLU A 137 -16.29 -0.02 -10.81
CA GLU A 137 -15.67 -1.03 -9.97
C GLU A 137 -14.86 -2.06 -10.77
N LYS A 138 -15.36 -2.45 -11.94
CA LYS A 138 -14.75 -3.50 -12.77
C LYS A 138 -13.70 -2.97 -13.75
N LEU A 139 -13.82 -1.72 -14.18
CA LEU A 139 -12.92 -1.15 -15.19
C LEU A 139 -11.58 -0.70 -14.60
N SER A 140 -10.52 -0.88 -15.40
CA SER A 140 -9.26 -0.19 -15.20
C SER A 140 -9.31 1.22 -15.78
N PHE A 141 -8.35 2.07 -15.41
CA PHE A 141 -8.21 3.41 -16.01
C PHE A 141 -8.07 3.35 -17.52
N GLU A 142 -7.30 2.40 -18.05
CA GLU A 142 -7.10 2.24 -19.50
C GLU A 142 -8.39 1.85 -20.22
N GLN A 143 -9.14 0.92 -19.65
CA GLN A 143 -10.42 0.49 -20.22
C GLN A 143 -11.46 1.62 -20.24
N LEU A 144 -11.53 2.37 -19.13
CA LEU A 144 -12.42 3.54 -19.07
C LEU A 144 -12.00 4.63 -20.06
N TYR A 145 -10.70 4.92 -20.16
CA TYR A 145 -10.15 5.83 -21.15
C TYR A 145 -10.57 5.45 -22.57
N GLU A 146 -10.43 4.18 -22.96
CA GLU A 146 -10.80 3.71 -24.32
C GLU A 146 -12.30 3.89 -24.62
N ILE A 147 -13.16 3.66 -23.62
CA ILE A 147 -14.60 3.88 -23.76
C ILE A 147 -14.88 5.37 -24.00
N LEU A 148 -14.32 6.25 -23.19
CA LEU A 148 -14.54 7.69 -23.29
C LEU A 148 -13.92 8.27 -24.56
N TYR A 149 -12.74 7.79 -24.97
CA TYR A 149 -12.09 8.22 -26.20
C TYR A 149 -12.91 7.87 -27.44
N LYS A 150 -13.50 6.67 -27.49
CA LYS A 150 -14.43 6.28 -28.58
C LYS A 150 -15.68 7.15 -28.58
N ASN A 151 -16.21 7.51 -27.41
CA ASN A 151 -17.38 8.38 -27.33
C ASN A 151 -17.05 9.81 -27.80
N MET A 152 -15.90 10.36 -27.41
CA MET A 152 -15.43 11.66 -27.89
C MET A 152 -15.30 11.68 -29.43
N LYS A 153 -14.66 10.66 -30.02
CA LYS A 153 -14.49 10.56 -31.48
C LYS A 153 -15.83 10.49 -32.23
N LYS A 154 -16.81 9.77 -31.67
CA LYS A 154 -18.18 9.75 -32.23
C LYS A 154 -18.86 11.13 -32.20
N GLN A 155 -18.69 11.88 -31.07
CA GLN A 155 -19.22 13.23 -30.94
C GLN A 155 -18.58 14.20 -31.96
N GLU A 156 -17.25 14.12 -32.17
CA GLU A 156 -16.54 14.91 -33.18
C GLU A 156 -17.02 14.61 -34.61
N GLN A 157 -17.28 13.35 -34.95
CA GLN A 157 -17.78 12.94 -36.26
C GLN A 157 -19.23 13.41 -36.52
N ASN A 158 -20.09 13.33 -35.48
CA ASN A 158 -21.48 13.76 -35.59
C ASN A 158 -21.63 15.29 -35.64
N LYS A 159 -20.71 16.08 -35.13
CA LYS A 159 -20.69 17.54 -35.31
C LYS A 159 -20.39 17.98 -36.78
N ASN A 160 -19.82 17.10 -37.58
CA ASN A 160 -19.51 17.36 -39.00
C ASN A 160 -20.62 16.91 -39.95
N ILE A 161 -21.71 16.36 -39.45
CA ILE A 161 -22.89 15.90 -40.22
C ILE A 161 -24.12 16.61 -39.62
N ASP A 162 -24.72 17.49 -40.40
CA ASP A 162 -25.83 18.41 -40.09
C ASP A 162 -26.85 17.95 -39.04
N ASP A 163 -27.32 18.94 -38.27
CA ASP A 163 -28.43 18.92 -37.32
C ASP A 163 -29.68 18.18 -37.83
N ASN A 164 -29.84 16.92 -37.59
CA ASN A 164 -31.14 16.23 -37.51
C ASN A 164 -31.05 14.70 -37.57
N ILE A 165 -30.42 14.07 -36.59
CA ILE A 165 -30.72 12.67 -36.32
C ILE A 165 -30.57 12.48 -34.78
N GLU A 166 -31.70 12.27 -34.10
CA GLU A 166 -31.71 11.66 -32.77
C GLU A 166 -31.08 10.27 -32.87
N SER A 167 -29.82 10.17 -32.44
CA SER A 167 -29.13 8.88 -32.41
C SER A 167 -29.63 8.05 -31.23
N ASN A 168 -30.60 7.19 -31.47
CA ASN A 168 -30.89 6.02 -30.66
C ASN A 168 -29.68 5.06 -30.70
N GLY A 169 -28.63 5.37 -29.96
CA GLY A 169 -27.49 4.49 -29.75
C GLY A 169 -27.64 3.77 -28.41
N GLU A 170 -27.98 2.49 -28.47
CA GLU A 170 -28.02 1.58 -27.33
C GLU A 170 -26.65 1.41 -26.71
N GLY A 171 -26.31 2.30 -25.75
CA GLY A 171 -25.28 2.09 -24.76
C GLY A 171 -25.91 2.25 -23.39
N LYS A 172 -26.05 1.17 -22.64
CA LYS A 172 -26.70 1.13 -21.32
C LYS A 172 -25.99 1.93 -20.22
N SER A 173 -24.80 2.49 -20.48
CA SER A 173 -24.02 3.26 -19.51
C SER A 173 -24.18 4.77 -19.71
N GLY A 174 -24.39 5.51 -18.63
CA GLY A 174 -24.42 6.98 -18.58
C GLY A 174 -23.04 7.63 -18.67
N LEU A 175 -21.96 6.85 -18.49
CA LEU A 175 -20.59 7.34 -18.46
C LEU A 175 -20.18 8.01 -19.79
N GLY A 176 -19.78 9.26 -19.71
CA GLY A 176 -19.34 10.02 -20.88
C GLY A 176 -20.45 10.60 -21.75
N LYS A 177 -21.75 10.39 -21.45
CA LYS A 177 -22.83 11.07 -22.12
C LYS A 177 -22.88 12.53 -21.68
N ASN A 178 -22.98 13.45 -22.64
CA ASN A 178 -23.08 14.90 -22.39
C ASN A 178 -21.82 15.56 -21.77
N ILE A 179 -20.64 14.94 -21.85
CA ILE A 179 -19.41 15.60 -21.44
C ILE A 179 -18.98 16.59 -22.53
N ASN A 180 -18.76 17.85 -22.13
CA ASN A 180 -18.10 18.83 -22.97
C ASN A 180 -16.58 18.71 -22.82
N TYR A 181 -15.97 17.87 -23.67
CA TYR A 181 -14.51 17.63 -23.64
C TYR A 181 -13.67 18.88 -23.92
N GLN A 182 -14.26 19.99 -24.41
CA GLN A 182 -13.54 21.23 -24.67
C GLN A 182 -13.29 22.05 -23.41
N ASN A 183 -14.18 21.97 -22.42
CA ASN A 183 -14.18 22.78 -21.20
C ASN A 183 -13.68 22.01 -19.96
N VAL A 184 -12.93 20.93 -20.15
CA VAL A 184 -12.39 20.13 -19.04
C VAL A 184 -11.22 20.88 -18.41
N LYS A 185 -11.29 21.08 -17.09
CA LYS A 185 -10.15 21.53 -16.30
C LYS A 185 -9.23 20.34 -16.07
N GLU A 186 -7.97 20.46 -16.48
CA GLU A 186 -6.98 19.40 -16.32
C GLU A 186 -6.28 19.58 -14.99
N ASP A 187 -6.30 18.57 -14.15
CA ASP A 187 -5.65 18.54 -12.85
C ASP A 187 -4.46 17.56 -12.77
N LEU A 188 -4.19 16.87 -13.90
CA LEU A 188 -3.07 15.97 -14.05
C LEU A 188 -1.93 16.64 -14.83
N ILE A 189 -0.75 16.68 -14.23
CA ILE A 189 0.46 17.21 -14.85
C ILE A 189 1.35 16.02 -15.26
N ARG A 190 1.84 16.04 -16.52
CA ARG A 190 2.80 15.01 -16.97
C ARG A 190 4.12 15.15 -16.21
N PRO A 191 4.63 14.08 -15.59
CA PRO A 191 5.87 14.14 -14.84
C PRO A 191 7.07 14.37 -15.77
N LYS A 192 8.03 15.20 -15.34
CA LYS A 192 9.27 15.47 -16.09
C LYS A 192 10.11 14.21 -16.33
N ASN A 193 10.08 13.26 -15.39
CA ASN A 193 10.76 11.97 -15.52
C ASN A 193 9.82 10.85 -15.08
N VAL A 194 9.19 10.22 -16.06
CA VAL A 194 8.18 9.18 -15.88
C VAL A 194 8.71 7.99 -15.08
N GLN A 195 9.92 7.50 -15.41
CA GLN A 195 10.51 6.34 -14.76
C GLN A 195 10.83 6.61 -13.28
N LYS A 196 11.46 7.76 -13.00
CA LYS A 196 11.78 8.17 -11.63
C LYS A 196 10.53 8.38 -10.79
N THR A 197 9.51 9.04 -11.34
CA THR A 197 8.22 9.26 -10.66
C THR A 197 7.52 7.92 -10.39
N SER A 198 7.49 7.01 -11.39
CA SER A 198 6.92 5.68 -11.25
C SER A 198 7.59 4.87 -10.13
N SER A 199 8.92 4.80 -10.14
CA SER A 199 9.69 4.07 -9.13
C SER A 199 9.47 4.65 -7.73
N ASN A 200 9.45 5.98 -7.61
CA ASN A 200 9.22 6.66 -6.33
C ASN A 200 7.82 6.39 -5.80
N MET A 201 6.79 6.52 -6.63
CA MET A 201 5.40 6.27 -6.21
C MET A 201 5.17 4.82 -5.82
N ARG A 202 5.66 3.85 -6.62
CA ARG A 202 5.60 2.44 -6.24
C ARG A 202 6.23 2.19 -4.87
N ARG A 203 7.41 2.74 -4.61
CA ARG A 203 8.09 2.63 -3.32
C ARG A 203 7.27 3.23 -2.18
N ILE A 204 6.72 4.45 -2.37
CA ILE A 204 5.90 5.14 -1.36
C ILE A 204 4.65 4.31 -1.01
N ILE A 205 3.93 3.82 -2.04
CA ILE A 205 2.73 3.01 -1.85
C ILE A 205 3.07 1.70 -1.12
N GLN A 206 4.15 1.01 -1.52
CA GLN A 206 4.62 -0.20 -0.84
C GLN A 206 4.91 0.03 0.63
N GLU A 207 5.69 1.08 0.94
CA GLU A 207 6.01 1.43 2.32
C GLU A 207 4.77 1.81 3.13
N SER A 208 3.78 2.43 2.50
CA SER A 208 2.50 2.76 3.13
C SER A 208 1.69 1.51 3.47
N ILE A 209 1.60 0.54 2.55
CA ILE A 209 0.95 -0.75 2.79
C ILE A 209 1.65 -1.49 3.94
N ILE A 210 2.99 -1.52 3.94
CA ILE A 210 3.77 -2.16 5.00
C ILE A 210 3.47 -1.49 6.35
N THR A 211 3.54 -0.16 6.43
CA THR A 211 3.29 0.58 7.66
C THR A 211 1.89 0.30 8.21
N ASN A 212 0.90 0.27 7.34
CA ASN A 212 -0.47 0.00 7.72
C ASN A 212 -0.67 -1.45 8.23
N LYS A 213 -0.08 -2.44 7.56
CA LYS A 213 -0.10 -3.85 8.00
C LYS A 213 0.60 -4.03 9.37
N MET A 214 1.62 -3.24 9.68
CA MET A 214 2.35 -3.29 10.96
C MET A 214 1.55 -2.72 12.14
N GLN A 215 0.73 -1.70 11.93
CA GLN A 215 -0.08 -1.09 12.99
C GLN A 215 -1.30 -1.93 13.40
N GLY A 216 -1.40 -3.14 12.87
CA GLY A 216 -2.50 -4.07 13.15
C GLY A 216 -3.75 -3.77 12.33
N ASN A 217 -4.24 -4.74 11.61
CA ASN A 217 -5.28 -4.77 10.55
C ASN A 217 -6.52 -3.86 10.69
N LYS A 218 -6.62 -3.02 11.73
CA LYS A 218 -7.81 -2.19 11.95
C LYS A 218 -8.05 -1.17 10.83
N SER A 219 -6.99 -0.61 10.22
CA SER A 219 -7.15 0.44 9.22
C SER A 219 -7.15 -0.04 7.77
N MET A 220 -6.66 -1.26 7.49
CA MET A 220 -6.80 -1.87 6.15
C MET A 220 -8.12 -2.64 5.98
N GLY A 221 -8.71 -3.15 7.08
CA GLY A 221 -10.05 -3.70 7.05
C GLY A 221 -11.14 -2.70 6.68
N ASP A 222 -10.81 -1.40 6.82
CA ASP A 222 -11.71 -0.29 6.50
C ASP A 222 -11.59 0.20 5.06
N MET A 223 -10.60 -0.29 4.28
CA MET A 223 -10.45 0.02 2.86
C MET A 223 -11.25 -0.98 2.02
N PRO A 224 -12.01 -0.53 1.00
CA PRO A 224 -12.68 -1.45 0.10
C PRO A 224 -11.70 -2.47 -0.48
N GLY A 225 -12.04 -3.77 -0.38
CA GLY A 225 -11.13 -4.85 -0.81
C GLY A 225 -10.77 -4.80 -2.29
N ASN A 226 -11.68 -4.29 -3.13
CA ASN A 226 -11.45 -4.04 -4.55
C ASN A 226 -10.43 -2.92 -4.78
N LEU A 227 -10.44 -1.86 -3.96
CA LEU A 227 -9.47 -0.76 -4.05
C LEU A 227 -8.06 -1.26 -3.72
N LEU A 228 -7.91 -2.00 -2.61
CA LEU A 228 -6.63 -2.56 -2.24
C LEU A 228 -6.05 -3.47 -3.32
N ARG A 229 -6.88 -4.37 -3.88
CA ARG A 229 -6.47 -5.27 -4.96
C ARG A 229 -6.01 -4.48 -6.19
N LYS A 230 -6.76 -3.45 -6.62
CA LYS A 230 -6.35 -2.59 -7.75
C LYS A 230 -5.04 -1.86 -7.50
N ILE A 231 -4.79 -1.43 -6.25
CA ILE A 231 -3.52 -0.80 -5.87
C ILE A 231 -2.39 -1.84 -5.93
N GLU A 232 -2.59 -3.03 -5.39
CA GLU A 232 -1.60 -4.12 -5.41
C GLU A 232 -1.27 -4.55 -6.85
N ASP A 233 -2.26 -4.71 -7.71
CA ASP A 233 -2.08 -5.01 -9.14
C ASP A 233 -1.30 -3.89 -9.86
N LEU A 234 -1.59 -2.64 -9.55
CA LEU A 234 -0.93 -1.48 -10.17
C LEU A 234 0.55 -1.38 -9.84
N ILE A 235 0.91 -1.62 -8.59
CA ILE A 235 2.31 -1.57 -8.17
C ILE A 235 3.10 -2.80 -8.61
N GLY A 236 2.41 -3.84 -9.09
CA GLY A 236 3.04 -5.07 -9.59
C GLY A 236 3.87 -5.76 -8.52
N THR A 237 3.48 -5.64 -7.26
CA THR A 237 4.28 -6.13 -6.17
C THR A 237 3.48 -6.98 -5.23
N ARG A 238 3.87 -8.19 -5.21
CA ARG A 238 3.98 -8.93 -3.98
C ARG A 238 4.89 -8.12 -3.06
N LEU A 239 4.41 -7.81 -1.87
CA LEU A 239 5.24 -7.09 -0.89
C LEU A 239 6.47 -7.93 -0.63
N PRO A 240 7.67 -7.46 -0.94
CA PRO A 240 8.86 -8.27 -0.72
C PRO A 240 8.97 -8.49 0.79
N TRP A 241 8.73 -9.74 1.23
CA TRP A 241 8.75 -10.13 2.64
C TRP A 241 10.03 -9.66 3.36
N HIS A 242 11.16 -9.62 2.65
CA HIS A 242 12.42 -9.14 3.19
C HIS A 242 12.41 -7.66 3.59
N LYS A 243 11.72 -6.78 2.82
CA LYS A 243 11.55 -5.37 3.21
C LYS A 243 10.64 -5.23 4.43
N TYR A 244 9.62 -6.07 4.52
CA TYR A 244 8.75 -6.12 5.69
C TYR A 244 9.54 -6.55 6.92
N LEU A 245 10.30 -7.64 6.82
CA LEU A 245 11.09 -8.16 7.94
C LEU A 245 12.16 -7.15 8.37
N ARG A 246 12.88 -6.52 7.44
CA ARG A 246 13.83 -5.42 7.75
C ARG A 246 13.18 -4.32 8.58
N ARG A 247 12.01 -3.86 8.18
CA ARG A 247 11.29 -2.80 8.91
C ARG A 247 10.78 -3.29 10.26
N TYR A 248 10.32 -4.53 10.35
CA TYR A 248 9.91 -5.16 11.60
C TYR A 248 11.06 -5.21 12.59
N LEU A 249 12.23 -5.67 12.17
CA LEU A 249 13.43 -5.73 12.98
C LEU A 249 13.94 -4.33 13.37
N SER A 250 13.93 -3.37 12.44
CA SER A 250 14.29 -1.98 12.73
C SER A 250 13.38 -1.36 13.81
N ASN A 251 12.08 -1.67 13.77
CA ASN A 251 11.16 -1.15 14.79
C ASN A 251 11.44 -1.78 16.17
N ILE A 252 11.71 -3.09 16.23
CA ILE A 252 12.07 -3.76 17.50
C ILE A 252 13.37 -3.17 18.06
N ALA A 253 14.38 -2.98 17.21
CA ALA A 253 15.65 -2.38 17.62
C ALA A 253 15.51 -0.91 18.06
N SER A 254 14.47 -0.19 17.59
CA SER A 254 14.23 1.21 17.96
C SER A 254 13.28 1.40 19.15
N ASP A 255 12.52 0.36 19.53
CA ASP A 255 11.54 0.43 20.62
C ASP A 255 12.16 0.21 22.01
N ASP A 256 13.39 -0.26 22.09
CA ASP A 256 14.12 -0.35 23.36
C ASP A 256 14.73 1.01 23.70
N LEU A 257 13.98 1.80 24.45
CA LEU A 257 14.44 3.04 25.06
C LEU A 257 14.87 2.78 26.49
N SER A 258 16.09 3.22 26.85
CA SER A 258 16.62 3.11 28.20
C SER A 258 16.98 4.48 28.81
N PHE A 259 16.75 4.62 30.08
CA PHE A 259 17.26 5.76 30.84
C PHE A 259 18.76 5.63 31.21
N ASP A 260 19.37 4.46 30.97
CA ASP A 260 20.80 4.25 31.16
C ASP A 260 21.65 5.02 30.14
N THR A 261 21.08 5.21 28.93
CA THR A 261 21.66 6.05 27.87
C THR A 261 20.67 7.15 27.47
N PRO A 262 20.57 8.24 28.24
CA PRO A 262 19.60 9.30 27.96
C PRO A 262 19.94 10.04 26.66
N ASP A 263 18.90 10.50 25.96
CA ASP A 263 19.05 11.27 24.73
C ASP A 263 19.82 12.59 24.99
N LYS A 264 21.05 12.65 24.46
CA LYS A 264 21.98 13.78 24.63
C LYS A 264 21.43 15.10 24.08
N ASN A 265 20.48 15.08 23.15
CA ASN A 265 19.92 16.28 22.54
C ASN A 265 18.99 17.05 23.48
N HIS A 266 18.48 16.42 24.52
CA HIS A 266 17.52 17.01 25.45
C HIS A 266 18.08 17.28 26.85
N ILE A 267 19.28 16.80 27.17
CA ILE A 267 19.94 17.01 28.47
C ILE A 267 20.13 18.50 28.79
N TYR A 268 20.39 19.33 27.79
CA TYR A 268 20.56 20.79 27.94
C TYR A 268 19.30 21.54 28.37
N ARG A 269 18.13 20.88 28.39
CA ARG A 269 16.84 21.44 28.80
C ARG A 269 16.37 20.91 30.15
N GLU A 270 17.26 20.29 30.93
CA GLU A 270 16.95 19.60 32.18
C GLU A 270 15.89 18.48 32.03
N LEU A 271 15.68 18.02 30.78
CA LEU A 271 14.73 16.96 30.45
C LEU A 271 15.52 15.68 30.19
N ILE A 272 15.40 14.71 31.08
CA ILE A 272 15.98 13.40 30.89
C ILE A 272 14.99 12.53 30.16
N LEU A 273 15.17 12.40 28.84
CA LEU A 273 14.41 11.47 28.01
C LEU A 273 15.20 10.18 27.81
N PRO A 274 14.53 9.03 27.77
CA PRO A 274 15.21 7.79 27.48
C PRO A 274 15.78 7.85 26.06
N GLY A 275 17.05 7.48 25.92
CA GLY A 275 17.69 7.34 24.61
C GLY A 275 17.59 5.92 24.08
N PRO A 276 18.00 5.69 22.82
CA PRO A 276 18.05 4.35 22.28
C PRO A 276 18.97 3.48 23.13
N TYR A 277 18.47 2.32 23.55
CA TYR A 277 19.27 1.34 24.27
C TYR A 277 20.18 0.63 23.27
N GLU A 278 21.44 0.99 23.25
CA GLU A 278 22.48 0.25 22.54
C GLU A 278 22.94 -0.90 23.43
N ASP A 279 22.21 -1.99 23.46
CA ASP A 279 22.75 -3.23 24.01
C ASP A 279 23.76 -3.80 22.99
N GLU A 280 25.04 -3.87 23.38
CA GLU A 280 26.07 -4.56 22.61
C GLU A 280 25.80 -6.07 22.50
N ASN A 281 24.77 -6.56 23.20
CA ASN A 281 24.33 -7.94 23.12
C ASN A 281 23.43 -8.13 21.90
N ARG A 282 23.88 -8.99 21.01
CA ARG A 282 23.23 -9.49 19.80
C ARG A 282 21.71 -9.56 19.92
N LEU A 283 21.01 -9.08 18.90
CA LEU A 283 19.62 -9.44 18.69
C LEU A 283 19.44 -10.95 18.83
N GLU A 284 18.40 -11.39 19.55
CA GLU A 284 18.04 -12.81 19.62
C GLU A 284 17.90 -13.41 18.22
N ASP A 285 18.02 -14.71 18.09
CA ASP A 285 17.97 -15.44 16.81
C ASP A 285 16.66 -15.14 16.02
N ILE A 286 16.77 -15.04 14.70
CA ILE A 286 15.64 -15.09 13.78
C ILE A 286 15.46 -16.55 13.37
N LEU A 287 14.27 -17.11 13.57
CA LEU A 287 13.97 -18.46 13.11
C LEU A 287 13.36 -18.42 11.70
N PHE A 288 13.93 -19.19 10.78
CA PHE A 288 13.39 -19.41 9.44
C PHE A 288 12.86 -20.84 9.38
N VAL A 289 11.56 -20.98 9.35
CA VAL A 289 10.87 -22.27 9.32
C VAL A 289 10.40 -22.52 7.90
N ILE A 290 10.98 -23.49 7.23
CA ILE A 290 10.84 -23.69 5.79
C ILE A 290 10.14 -25.01 5.51
N ASP A 291 9.00 -24.90 4.85
CA ASP A 291 8.25 -26.02 4.31
C ASP A 291 9.04 -26.64 3.13
N THR A 292 9.29 -27.94 3.20
CA THR A 292 10.01 -28.69 2.17
C THR A 292 9.09 -29.62 1.38
N SER A 293 7.79 -29.36 1.43
CA SER A 293 6.84 -30.07 0.58
C SER A 293 7.11 -29.80 -0.91
N GLY A 294 6.79 -30.77 -1.76
CA GLY A 294 7.14 -30.72 -3.20
C GLY A 294 6.45 -29.61 -4.01
N SER A 295 5.62 -28.78 -3.38
CA SER A 295 4.95 -27.62 -3.97
C SER A 295 5.80 -26.33 -3.96
N ILE A 296 6.90 -26.31 -3.17
CA ILE A 296 7.81 -25.15 -3.14
C ILE A 296 8.92 -25.35 -4.16
N SER A 297 9.08 -24.37 -5.08
CA SER A 297 10.10 -24.45 -6.12
C SER A 297 11.52 -24.19 -5.57
N ASP A 298 12.52 -24.78 -6.21
CA ASP A 298 13.93 -24.51 -5.88
C ASP A 298 14.31 -23.05 -6.02
N ASP A 299 13.68 -22.32 -6.96
CA ASP A 299 13.92 -20.90 -7.19
C ASP A 299 13.36 -20.05 -6.03
N ASP A 300 12.16 -20.37 -5.53
CA ASP A 300 11.56 -19.71 -4.36
C ASP A 300 12.41 -19.94 -3.11
N LEU A 301 12.85 -21.17 -2.90
CA LEU A 301 13.72 -21.54 -1.78
C LEU A 301 15.06 -20.80 -1.83
N ASN A 302 15.73 -20.79 -2.98
CA ASN A 302 17.01 -20.11 -3.16
C ASN A 302 16.87 -18.60 -2.95
N ASN A 303 15.79 -17.99 -3.47
CA ASN A 303 15.53 -16.58 -3.30
C ASN A 303 15.25 -16.26 -1.81
N PHE A 304 14.45 -17.08 -1.13
CA PHE A 304 14.15 -16.93 0.29
C PHE A 304 15.42 -17.02 1.14
N MET A 305 16.24 -18.06 0.92
CA MET A 305 17.48 -18.26 1.66
C MET A 305 18.48 -17.11 1.45
N THR A 306 18.58 -16.59 0.21
CA THR A 306 19.43 -15.44 -0.10
C THR A 306 18.98 -14.19 0.67
N GLN A 307 17.68 -13.92 0.69
CA GLN A 307 17.14 -12.78 1.42
C GLN A 307 17.27 -12.94 2.94
N ALA A 308 17.05 -14.16 3.46
CA ALA A 308 17.23 -14.47 4.89
C ALA A 308 18.67 -14.20 5.34
N TYR A 309 19.65 -14.70 4.58
CA TYR A 309 21.06 -14.43 4.84
C TYR A 309 21.40 -12.94 4.84
N ASN A 310 20.95 -12.20 3.82
CA ASN A 310 21.19 -10.77 3.71
C ASN A 310 20.61 -10.01 4.90
N ILE A 311 19.41 -10.40 5.37
CA ILE A 311 18.76 -9.75 6.52
C ILE A 311 19.56 -10.03 7.79
N CYS A 312 19.95 -11.27 8.05
CA CYS A 312 20.77 -11.60 9.22
C CYS A 312 22.07 -10.80 9.22
N ASN A 313 22.72 -10.67 8.06
CA ASN A 313 23.96 -9.91 7.93
C ASN A 313 23.77 -8.40 8.15
N ASP A 314 22.68 -7.82 7.64
CA ASP A 314 22.42 -6.38 7.75
C ASP A 314 22.10 -5.94 9.21
N PHE A 315 21.47 -6.83 9.98
CA PHE A 315 21.12 -6.55 11.39
C PHE A 315 22.09 -7.17 12.40
N ASN A 316 23.20 -7.73 11.93
CA ASN A 316 24.14 -8.48 12.77
C ASN A 316 23.42 -9.52 13.67
N ALA A 317 22.33 -10.09 13.16
CA ALA A 317 21.50 -11.05 13.84
C ALA A 317 21.97 -12.49 13.49
N THR A 318 21.80 -13.41 14.42
CA THR A 318 21.95 -14.84 14.14
C THR A 318 20.63 -15.38 13.59
N GLY A 319 20.72 -16.30 12.64
CA GLY A 319 19.55 -16.95 12.04
C GLY A 319 19.65 -18.46 12.15
N LYS A 320 18.55 -19.13 12.48
CA LYS A 320 18.41 -20.57 12.43
C LYS A 320 17.40 -20.99 11.41
N VAL A 321 17.75 -21.95 10.58
CA VAL A 321 16.83 -22.57 9.61
C VAL A 321 16.34 -23.89 10.18
N ILE A 322 15.04 -24.10 10.10
CA ILE A 322 14.36 -25.35 10.45
C ILE A 322 13.60 -25.81 9.21
N PHE A 323 14.05 -26.88 8.59
CA PHE A 323 13.32 -27.54 7.51
C PHE A 323 12.30 -28.51 8.08
N PHE A 324 11.10 -28.48 7.57
CA PHE A 324 10.04 -29.40 7.98
C PHE A 324 9.16 -29.84 6.80
N ASP A 325 8.62 -31.03 6.92
CA ASP A 325 7.50 -31.57 6.15
C ASP A 325 6.46 -32.17 7.11
N SER A 326 6.32 -33.46 7.22
CA SER A 326 5.56 -34.13 8.28
C SER A 326 6.27 -34.12 9.63
N ILE A 327 7.61 -34.01 9.63
CA ILE A 327 8.50 -33.91 10.78
C ILE A 327 9.58 -32.84 10.56
N VAL A 328 10.33 -32.48 11.59
CA VAL A 328 11.52 -31.63 11.43
C VAL A 328 12.63 -32.46 10.80
N GLN A 329 13.09 -32.02 9.63
CA GLN A 329 14.11 -32.73 8.83
C GLN A 329 15.53 -32.32 9.19
N ASP A 330 15.82 -31.02 9.20
CA ASP A 330 17.16 -30.51 9.45
C ASP A 330 17.12 -29.15 10.12
N ILE A 331 18.20 -28.82 10.85
CA ILE A 331 18.36 -27.55 11.56
C ILE A 331 19.81 -27.12 11.49
N PHE A 332 20.03 -25.89 11.04
CA PHE A 332 21.35 -25.31 10.99
C PHE A 332 21.35 -23.80 11.18
N ASP A 333 22.49 -23.26 11.55
CA ASP A 333 22.68 -21.81 11.64
C ASP A 333 22.97 -21.22 10.26
N ILE A 334 22.37 -20.04 9.96
CA ILE A 334 22.64 -19.32 8.72
C ILE A 334 24.02 -18.68 8.80
N ASP A 335 24.99 -19.20 8.06
CA ASP A 335 26.31 -18.62 7.83
C ASP A 335 26.68 -18.62 6.34
N LYS A 336 27.83 -18.01 6.01
CA LYS A 336 28.32 -17.92 4.62
C LYS A 336 28.50 -19.28 3.92
N ASP A 337 28.83 -20.29 4.69
CA ASP A 337 29.20 -21.62 4.17
C ASP A 337 28.01 -22.57 4.11
N ASN A 338 27.09 -22.48 5.07
CA ASN A 338 25.91 -23.35 5.17
C ASN A 338 24.77 -22.91 4.27
N PHE A 339 24.63 -21.61 4.04
CA PHE A 339 23.61 -21.02 3.20
C PHE A 339 23.49 -21.61 1.79
N LYS A 340 24.62 -21.97 1.14
CA LYS A 340 24.65 -22.55 -0.21
C LYS A 340 24.47 -24.07 -0.23
N LYS A 341 24.56 -24.74 0.90
CA LYS A 341 24.54 -26.20 1.01
C LYS A 341 23.18 -26.77 1.40
N ALA A 342 22.28 -25.93 1.85
CA ALA A 342 20.97 -26.34 2.31
C ALA A 342 20.10 -26.82 1.14
N ARG A 343 20.07 -28.11 0.91
CA ARG A 343 19.09 -28.78 0.05
C ARG A 343 18.15 -29.56 0.94
N PRO A 344 16.85 -29.20 0.95
CA PRO A 344 15.89 -29.95 1.71
C PRO A 344 15.75 -31.36 1.12
N THR A 345 15.81 -32.35 1.98
CA THR A 345 15.35 -33.71 1.69
C THR A 345 13.95 -33.82 2.31
N GLY A 346 12.92 -33.85 1.52
CA GLY A 346 11.54 -33.97 1.99
C GLY A 346 10.60 -34.23 0.82
N GLY A 347 9.35 -34.50 1.07
CA GLY A 347 8.35 -34.79 0.03
C GLY A 347 7.08 -35.48 0.52
N GLU A 348 7.01 -35.81 1.79
CA GLU A 348 5.82 -36.42 2.40
C GLU A 348 5.07 -35.35 3.19
N GLY A 349 3.80 -35.12 2.90
CA GLY A 349 2.83 -34.29 3.62
C GLY A 349 3.38 -33.12 4.44
N THR A 350 2.56 -32.15 4.78
CA THR A 350 3.00 -30.93 5.49
C THR A 350 2.34 -30.83 6.87
N ASN A 351 3.15 -30.74 7.94
CA ASN A 351 2.67 -30.55 9.30
C ASN A 351 3.53 -29.50 10.05
N VAL A 352 3.08 -28.27 10.05
CA VAL A 352 3.79 -27.15 10.70
C VAL A 352 3.87 -27.30 12.24
N ASP A 353 2.94 -28.05 12.86
CA ASP A 353 2.97 -28.31 14.30
C ASP A 353 4.22 -29.10 14.71
N SER A 354 4.86 -29.86 13.80
CA SER A 354 6.11 -30.54 14.07
C SER A 354 7.24 -29.53 14.36
N ALA A 355 7.38 -28.51 13.53
CA ALA A 355 8.36 -27.44 13.71
C ALA A 355 8.03 -26.57 14.95
N PHE A 356 6.75 -26.26 15.17
CA PHE A 356 6.32 -25.45 16.32
C PHE A 356 6.49 -26.18 17.65
N SER A 357 6.25 -27.51 17.67
CA SER A 357 6.57 -28.37 18.84
C SER A 357 8.05 -28.33 19.16
N TYR A 358 8.87 -28.48 18.13
CA TYR A 358 10.31 -28.45 18.28
C TYR A 358 10.79 -27.13 18.89
N ILE A 359 10.33 -25.98 18.35
CA ILE A 359 10.67 -24.64 18.83
C ILE A 359 10.30 -24.49 20.32
N ARG A 360 9.10 -24.93 20.68
CA ARG A 360 8.58 -24.87 22.06
C ARG A 360 9.34 -25.81 23.00
N ASP A 361 9.54 -27.07 22.60
CA ASP A 361 10.11 -28.12 23.46
C ASP A 361 11.60 -27.88 23.71
N LYS A 362 12.31 -27.33 22.72
CA LYS A 362 13.70 -26.89 22.86
C LYS A 362 13.83 -25.50 23.52
N LYS A 363 12.71 -24.82 23.78
CA LYS A 363 12.68 -23.47 24.37
C LYS A 363 13.61 -22.49 23.64
N LEU A 364 13.58 -22.53 22.30
CA LEU A 364 14.42 -21.65 21.49
C LEU A 364 14.07 -20.19 21.79
N LYS A 365 15.10 -19.37 21.98
CA LYS A 365 14.95 -17.93 22.11
C LYS A 365 15.02 -17.33 20.71
N TYR A 366 14.10 -16.41 20.38
CA TYR A 366 14.06 -15.78 19.09
C TYR A 366 13.21 -14.49 19.12
N ILE A 367 13.51 -13.57 18.22
CA ILE A 367 12.75 -12.33 18.01
C ILE A 367 11.47 -12.63 17.25
N CYS A 368 11.59 -13.33 16.12
CA CYS A 368 10.47 -13.72 15.29
C CYS A 368 10.73 -15.04 14.57
N ALA A 369 9.67 -15.73 14.20
CA ALA A 369 9.69 -16.93 13.35
C ALA A 369 9.11 -16.58 11.98
N VAL A 370 9.92 -16.69 10.92
CA VAL A 370 9.53 -16.47 9.54
C VAL A 370 9.26 -17.83 8.91
N VAL A 371 8.00 -18.09 8.56
CA VAL A 371 7.55 -19.38 8.03
C VAL A 371 7.32 -19.26 6.55
N LEU A 372 8.11 -19.98 5.73
CA LEU A 372 7.91 -20.11 4.29
C LEU A 372 7.04 -21.35 4.01
N THR A 373 5.91 -21.16 3.34
CA THR A 373 4.97 -22.26 3.02
C THR A 373 3.97 -21.82 1.94
N ASP A 374 3.30 -22.80 1.33
CA ASP A 374 2.14 -22.59 0.48
C ASP A 374 0.78 -22.64 1.23
N GLY A 375 0.83 -22.92 2.54
CA GLY A 375 -0.36 -22.93 3.41
C GLY A 375 -1.26 -24.15 3.27
N TYR A 376 -0.88 -25.16 2.50
CA TYR A 376 -1.63 -26.41 2.30
C TYR A 376 -1.33 -27.44 3.40
N PHE A 377 -1.63 -27.09 4.65
CA PHE A 377 -1.50 -27.97 5.82
C PHE A 377 -2.70 -27.79 6.77
N PRO A 378 -2.95 -28.71 7.68
CA PRO A 378 -3.99 -28.55 8.70
C PRO A 378 -3.76 -27.31 9.57
N ARG A 379 -4.85 -26.70 10.05
CA ARG A 379 -4.74 -25.53 10.93
C ARG A 379 -3.81 -25.83 12.11
N PRO A 380 -2.79 -24.97 12.38
CA PRO A 380 -1.86 -25.17 13.47
C PRO A 380 -2.57 -25.17 14.84
N ASN A 381 -2.28 -26.18 15.65
CA ASN A 381 -2.80 -26.28 17.03
C ASN A 381 -1.81 -25.69 18.05
N ILE A 382 -0.53 -25.65 17.69
CA ILE A 382 0.53 -25.15 18.55
C ILE A 382 0.75 -23.68 18.29
N LEU A 383 0.68 -22.86 19.35
CA LEU A 383 0.93 -21.43 19.26
C LEU A 383 2.36 -21.12 19.64
N ILE A 384 3.06 -20.43 18.76
CA ILE A 384 4.34 -19.76 19.02
C ILE A 384 4.18 -18.25 18.81
N ARG A 385 5.06 -17.45 19.41
CA ARG A 385 4.97 -15.98 19.37
C ARG A 385 5.60 -15.40 18.09
N ASN A 386 5.17 -14.22 17.68
CA ASN A 386 5.82 -13.41 16.65
C ASN A 386 6.04 -14.15 15.32
N VAL A 387 4.99 -14.78 14.78
CA VAL A 387 5.07 -15.51 13.52
C VAL A 387 4.83 -14.59 12.33
N ILE A 388 5.69 -14.70 11.32
CA ILE A 388 5.53 -14.04 10.02
C ILE A 388 5.38 -15.14 8.96
N TRP A 389 4.17 -15.29 8.43
CA TRP A 389 3.90 -16.23 7.34
C TRP A 389 4.32 -15.61 6.01
N CYS A 390 5.29 -16.20 5.34
CA CYS A 390 5.71 -15.87 3.98
C CYS A 390 5.13 -16.92 3.04
N LEU A 391 4.12 -16.55 2.29
CA LEU A 391 3.37 -17.46 1.44
C LEU A 391 3.87 -17.39 -0.01
N THR A 392 3.99 -18.54 -0.65
CA THR A 392 4.27 -18.64 -2.10
C THR A 392 3.09 -18.11 -2.92
N GLU A 393 3.27 -18.02 -4.25
CA GLU A 393 2.31 -17.39 -5.17
C GLU A 393 0.91 -17.99 -5.10
N ASP A 394 0.82 -19.30 -5.19
CA ASP A 394 -0.43 -20.08 -5.23
C ASP A 394 -0.93 -20.51 -3.84
N ALA A 395 -0.39 -19.90 -2.79
CA ALA A 395 -0.66 -20.27 -1.42
C ALA A 395 -2.09 -19.95 -0.96
N THR A 396 -2.58 -20.78 -0.03
CA THR A 396 -3.83 -20.55 0.68
C THR A 396 -3.62 -19.93 2.06
N THR A 397 -4.49 -19.00 2.45
CA THR A 397 -4.47 -18.39 3.80
C THR A 397 -5.45 -19.08 4.75
N ARG A 398 -6.32 -19.94 4.24
CA ARG A 398 -7.49 -20.50 4.96
C ARG A 398 -7.14 -21.10 6.32
N ASN A 399 -6.02 -21.79 6.41
CA ASN A 399 -5.63 -22.53 7.61
C ASN A 399 -4.81 -21.71 8.60
N ILE A 400 -4.31 -20.54 8.19
CA ILE A 400 -3.49 -19.63 9.02
C ILE A 400 -4.24 -18.37 9.43
N GLU A 401 -5.41 -18.10 8.85
CA GLU A 401 -6.25 -16.99 9.25
C GLU A 401 -6.67 -17.11 10.71
N GLY A 402 -6.46 -16.01 11.47
CA GLY A 402 -6.79 -15.98 12.91
C GLY A 402 -5.74 -16.62 13.83
N TYR A 403 -4.57 -17.02 13.33
CA TYR A 403 -3.45 -17.42 14.18
C TYR A 403 -2.95 -16.21 14.99
N LYS A 404 -3.03 -16.31 16.33
CA LYS A 404 -2.74 -15.16 17.20
C LYS A 404 -1.29 -14.70 17.12
N GLY A 405 -1.09 -13.39 16.99
CA GLY A 405 0.25 -12.77 16.99
C GLY A 405 1.03 -13.02 15.71
N SER A 406 0.37 -13.43 14.62
CA SER A 406 1.02 -13.63 13.34
C SER A 406 0.73 -12.51 12.33
N LYS A 407 1.60 -12.42 11.34
CA LYS A 407 1.48 -11.55 10.18
C LYS A 407 1.55 -12.43 8.92
N ILE A 408 0.78 -12.11 7.90
CA ILE A 408 0.76 -12.86 6.63
C ILE A 408 1.28 -11.96 5.52
N ILE A 409 2.25 -12.47 4.76
CA ILE A 409 2.86 -11.80 3.60
C ILE A 409 2.85 -12.79 2.44
N LYS A 410 2.37 -12.41 1.26
CA LYS A 410 2.53 -13.20 0.03
C LYS A 410 3.80 -12.78 -0.69
N MET A 411 4.58 -13.76 -1.15
CA MET A 411 5.80 -13.55 -1.91
C MET A 411 5.51 -13.26 -3.38
#